data_5f86752b104ba171a35bc2ff5b67d638
#
_entry.id   5f86752b104ba171a35bc2ff5b67d638
#
_cell.length_a   1.000
_cell.length_b   1.000
_cell.length_c   1.000
_cell.angle_alpha   90.00
_cell.angle_beta   90.00
_cell.angle_gamma   90.00
#
_symmetry.space_group_name_H-M   'P 1'
#
loop_
_entity.id
_entity.type
_entity.pdbx_description
1 polymer ?
#
loop_
_entity_poly.entity_id
_entity_poly.type
_entity_poly.pdbx_seq_one_letter_code
_entity_poly.pdbx_strand_id
1 'polypeptide(L)'
;FPAGSNALVEEMKALDAVFREVVSAVALGDGHRVHQALESMHGKMEKTQEALHAGKVVLRKNAAKAAEFEKMDKDFHARLETLGRAARKGDSKGMTEITKKLLDGCLSCHNKFRP
;
A
#
# COMPACT_ATOMS: atom_id res chain seq x y z
N PHE A 1 23.27 -8.51 -1.52
CA PHE A 1 21.85 -8.49 -1.16
C PHE A 1 21.28 -9.90 -1.18
N PRO A 2 20.46 -10.26 -0.18
CA PRO A 2 19.62 -11.43 -0.34
C PRO A 2 18.74 -11.26 -1.58
N ALA A 3 18.57 -12.32 -2.36
CA ALA A 3 17.71 -12.30 -3.52
C ALA A 3 16.30 -11.83 -3.09
N GLY A 4 15.73 -10.88 -3.79
CA GLY A 4 14.39 -10.34 -3.52
C GLY A 4 14.34 -9.23 -2.48
N SER A 5 15.48 -8.80 -1.91
CA SER A 5 15.51 -7.66 -1.00
C SER A 5 15.76 -6.38 -1.79
N ASN A 6 14.74 -5.54 -1.93
CA ASN A 6 14.81 -4.23 -2.57
C ASN A 6 13.68 -3.35 -2.02
N ALA A 7 13.65 -2.08 -2.44
CA ALA A 7 12.67 -1.12 -1.94
C ALA A 7 11.22 -1.56 -2.20
N LEU A 8 10.93 -2.15 -3.35
CA LEU A 8 9.59 -2.64 -3.68
C LEU A 8 9.18 -3.78 -2.75
N VAL A 9 10.06 -4.75 -2.54
CA VAL A 9 9.79 -5.88 -1.64
C VAL A 9 9.57 -5.38 -0.22
N GLU A 10 10.37 -4.41 0.25
CA GLU A 10 10.20 -3.83 1.57
C GLU A 10 8.88 -3.07 1.70
N GLU A 11 8.48 -2.34 0.66
CA GLU A 11 7.16 -1.68 0.64
C GLU A 11 6.04 -2.71 0.73
N MET A 12 6.11 -3.80 -0.03
CA MET A 12 5.08 -4.84 -0.05
C MET A 12 5.00 -5.57 1.29
N LYS A 13 6.13 -5.85 1.93
CA LYS A 13 6.14 -6.44 3.28
C LYS A 13 5.51 -5.52 4.31
N ALA A 14 5.81 -4.23 4.24
CA ALA A 14 5.20 -3.24 5.13
C ALA A 14 3.70 -3.12 4.89
N LEU A 15 3.25 -3.07 3.63
CA LEU A 15 1.84 -3.04 3.28
C LEU A 15 1.09 -4.27 3.79
N ASP A 16 1.69 -5.46 3.67
CA ASP A 16 1.08 -6.69 4.17
C ASP A 16 0.84 -6.61 5.69
N ALA A 17 1.85 -6.21 6.45
CA ALA A 17 1.72 -6.07 7.89
C ALA A 17 0.71 -5.01 8.28
N VAL A 18 0.77 -3.84 7.63
CA VAL A 18 -0.17 -2.74 7.88
C VAL A 18 -1.59 -3.13 7.55
N PHE A 19 -1.81 -3.79 6.41
CA PHE A 19 -3.16 -4.14 5.99
C PHE A 19 -3.80 -5.16 6.93
N ARG A 20 -3.04 -6.12 7.43
CA ARG A 20 -3.54 -7.08 8.44
C ARG A 20 -4.00 -6.34 9.69
N GLU A 21 -3.21 -5.39 10.17
CA GLU A 21 -3.55 -4.59 11.34
C GLU A 21 -4.77 -3.69 11.07
N VAL A 22 -4.84 -3.09 9.88
CA VAL A 22 -5.98 -2.27 9.46
C VAL A 22 -7.27 -3.08 9.45
N VAL A 23 -7.26 -4.27 8.86
CA VAL A 23 -8.46 -5.12 8.81
C VAL A 23 -8.94 -5.45 10.22
N SER A 24 -8.04 -5.83 11.12
CA SER A 24 -8.38 -6.09 12.51
C SER A 24 -8.97 -4.87 13.20
N ALA A 25 -8.33 -3.72 13.05
CA ALA A 25 -8.75 -2.48 13.69
C ALA A 25 -10.10 -1.97 13.14
N VAL A 26 -10.30 -2.05 11.83
CA VAL A 26 -11.58 -1.65 11.20
C VAL A 26 -12.71 -2.56 11.66
N ALA A 27 -12.45 -3.86 11.78
CA ALA A 27 -13.45 -4.80 12.29
C ALA A 27 -13.93 -4.46 13.70
N LEU A 28 -13.05 -3.83 14.50
CA LEU A 28 -13.39 -3.38 15.86
C LEU A 28 -13.85 -1.93 15.92
N GLY A 29 -13.90 -1.22 14.80
CA GLY A 29 -14.21 0.20 14.77
C GLY A 29 -13.14 1.07 15.44
N ASP A 30 -11.90 0.58 15.52
CA ASP A 30 -10.81 1.24 16.25
C ASP A 30 -9.97 2.13 15.33
N GLY A 31 -10.42 3.38 15.16
CA GLY A 31 -9.74 4.35 14.31
C GLY A 31 -8.35 4.73 14.79
N HIS A 32 -8.09 4.70 16.09
CA HIS A 32 -6.78 4.99 16.63
C HIS A 32 -5.74 3.95 16.19
N ARG A 33 -6.10 2.67 16.24
CA ARG A 33 -5.23 1.60 15.76
C ARG A 33 -5.00 1.68 14.26
N VAL A 34 -6.01 2.08 13.48
CA VAL A 34 -5.86 2.31 12.04
C VAL A 34 -4.80 3.39 11.80
N HIS A 35 -4.94 4.52 12.49
CA HIS A 35 -4.00 5.62 12.35
C HIS A 35 -2.56 5.19 12.70
N GLN A 36 -2.39 4.48 13.81
CA GLN A 36 -1.08 3.99 14.23
C GLN A 36 -0.46 3.04 13.18
N ALA A 37 -1.27 2.14 12.61
CA ALA A 37 -0.79 1.21 11.59
C ALA A 37 -0.27 1.96 10.36
N LEU A 38 -0.99 2.99 9.91
CA LEU A 38 -0.62 3.75 8.72
C LEU A 38 0.69 4.52 8.86
N GLU A 39 1.08 4.85 10.08
CA GLU A 39 2.33 5.58 10.35
C GLU A 39 3.57 4.85 9.81
N SER A 40 3.57 3.52 9.81
CA SER A 40 4.72 2.73 9.36
C SER A 40 4.93 2.75 7.86
N MET A 41 3.99 3.34 7.10
CA MET A 41 4.11 3.43 5.63
C MET A 41 4.84 4.67 5.14
N HIS A 42 5.18 5.61 6.04
CA HIS A 42 5.85 6.85 5.63
C HIS A 42 7.15 6.57 4.88
N GLY A 43 7.27 7.18 3.70
CA GLY A 43 8.48 7.11 2.89
C GLY A 43 8.67 5.82 2.08
N LYS A 44 7.85 4.80 2.30
CA LYS A 44 8.03 3.50 1.61
C LYS A 44 7.77 3.59 0.11
N MET A 45 6.69 4.26 -0.29
CA MET A 45 6.36 4.45 -1.71
C MET A 45 7.46 5.27 -2.42
N GLU A 46 7.89 6.35 -1.80
CA GLU A 46 8.90 7.24 -2.38
C GLU A 46 10.21 6.50 -2.63
N LYS A 47 10.62 5.63 -1.71
CA LYS A 47 11.83 4.81 -1.89
C LYS A 47 11.70 3.85 -3.06
N THR A 48 10.52 3.24 -3.24
CA THR A 48 10.26 2.37 -4.38
C THR A 48 10.34 3.14 -5.69
N GLN A 49 9.73 4.33 -5.75
CA GLN A 49 9.74 5.15 -6.96
C GLN A 49 11.15 5.62 -7.30
N GLU A 50 11.92 6.05 -6.31
CA GLU A 50 13.33 6.42 -6.52
C GLU A 50 14.13 5.23 -7.07
N ALA A 51 13.92 4.04 -6.51
CA ALA A 51 14.62 2.83 -6.94
C ALA A 51 14.23 2.42 -8.36
N LEU A 52 12.96 2.57 -8.74
CA LEU A 52 12.50 2.32 -10.11
C LEU A 52 13.18 3.27 -11.10
N HIS A 53 13.20 4.57 -10.77
CA HIS A 53 13.81 5.59 -11.63
C HIS A 53 15.33 5.40 -11.75
N ALA A 54 15.97 4.88 -10.70
CA ALA A 54 17.41 4.61 -10.70
C ALA A 54 17.77 3.24 -11.31
N GLY A 55 16.80 2.46 -11.76
CA GLY A 55 17.04 1.13 -12.30
C GLY A 55 17.43 0.09 -11.27
N LYS A 56 17.28 0.37 -9.98
CA LYS A 56 17.59 -0.56 -8.88
C LYS A 56 16.48 -1.56 -8.60
N VAL A 57 15.27 -1.28 -9.05
CA VAL A 57 14.12 -2.18 -9.01
C VAL A 57 13.61 -2.33 -10.42
N VAL A 58 13.43 -3.57 -10.84
CA VAL A 58 12.84 -3.89 -12.13
C VAL A 58 11.64 -4.79 -11.87
N LEU A 59 10.49 -4.41 -12.42
CA LEU A 59 9.27 -5.22 -12.32
C LEU A 59 9.48 -6.54 -13.06
N ARG A 60 9.09 -7.65 -12.45
CA ARG A 60 9.30 -8.98 -12.99
C ARG A 60 8.22 -9.40 -13.98
N LYS A 61 7.16 -8.61 -14.09
CA LYS A 61 6.06 -8.80 -15.03
C LYS A 61 5.63 -7.42 -15.51
N ASN A 62 5.43 -7.28 -16.81
CA ASN A 62 5.04 -6.02 -17.44
C ASN A 62 6.02 -4.87 -17.12
N ALA A 63 7.31 -5.14 -17.14
CA ALA A 63 8.36 -4.17 -16.83
C ALA A 63 8.26 -2.90 -17.69
N ALA A 64 7.79 -2.99 -18.94
CA ALA A 64 7.60 -1.85 -19.82
C ALA A 64 6.47 -0.91 -19.37
N LYS A 65 5.66 -1.34 -18.41
CA LYS A 65 4.53 -0.58 -17.87
C LYS A 65 4.84 0.02 -16.51
N ALA A 66 6.10 0.35 -16.24
CA ALA A 66 6.52 0.89 -14.95
C ALA A 66 5.80 2.20 -14.59
N ALA A 67 5.50 3.06 -15.57
CA ALA A 67 4.75 4.29 -15.32
C ALA A 67 3.33 4.01 -14.83
N GLU A 68 2.69 2.97 -15.36
CA GLU A 68 1.36 2.54 -14.92
C GLU A 68 1.41 1.96 -13.51
N PHE A 69 2.44 1.16 -13.20
CA PHE A 69 2.67 0.66 -11.84
C PHE A 69 2.80 1.83 -10.86
N GLU A 70 3.62 2.82 -11.19
CA GLU A 70 3.83 3.99 -10.34
C GLU A 70 2.54 4.75 -10.06
N LYS A 71 1.69 4.92 -11.10
CA LYS A 71 0.39 5.55 -10.94
C LYS A 71 -0.53 4.74 -10.02
N MET A 72 -0.59 3.43 -10.19
CA MET A 72 -1.41 2.56 -9.34
C MET A 72 -0.94 2.60 -7.89
N ASP A 73 0.37 2.63 -7.67
CA ASP A 73 0.95 2.71 -6.34
C ASP A 73 0.62 4.06 -5.67
N LYS A 74 0.73 5.16 -6.41
CA LYS A 74 0.33 6.49 -5.92
C LYS A 74 -1.15 6.55 -5.57
N ASP A 75 -2.01 6.01 -6.42
CA ASP A 75 -3.46 5.98 -6.17
C ASP A 75 -3.78 5.14 -4.92
N PHE A 76 -3.08 4.03 -4.74
CA PHE A 76 -3.23 3.19 -3.56
C PHE A 76 -2.86 3.95 -2.28
N HIS A 77 -1.71 4.61 -2.27
CA HIS A 77 -1.26 5.38 -1.11
C HIS A 77 -2.15 6.60 -0.81
N ALA A 78 -2.69 7.25 -1.85
CA ALA A 78 -3.68 8.32 -1.67
C ALA A 78 -4.93 7.79 -0.95
N ARG A 79 -5.33 6.56 -1.26
CA ARG A 79 -6.47 5.92 -0.60
C ARG A 79 -6.15 5.55 0.86
N LEU A 80 -4.92 5.17 1.16
CA LEU A 80 -4.47 5.00 2.56
C LEU A 80 -4.62 6.30 3.35
N GLU A 81 -4.29 7.44 2.75
CA GLU A 81 -4.47 8.74 3.40
C GLU A 81 -5.96 9.04 3.66
N THR A 82 -6.83 8.69 2.71
CA THR A 82 -8.28 8.82 2.89
C THR A 82 -8.76 7.95 4.05
N LEU A 83 -8.22 6.73 4.17
CA LEU A 83 -8.51 5.86 5.31
C LEU A 83 -8.10 6.52 6.63
N GLY A 84 -6.93 7.14 6.66
CA GLY A 84 -6.44 7.87 7.84
C GLY A 84 -7.37 9.00 8.26
N ARG A 85 -7.94 9.73 7.29
CA ARG A 85 -8.91 10.78 7.58
C ARG A 85 -10.21 10.22 8.15
N ALA A 86 -10.73 9.14 7.59
CA ALA A 86 -11.91 8.47 8.12
C ALA A 86 -11.68 7.95 9.55
N ALA A 87 -10.48 7.41 9.80
CA ALA A 87 -10.08 6.92 11.11
C ALA A 87 -10.09 8.04 12.16
N ARG A 88 -9.56 9.22 11.82
CA ARG A 88 -9.54 10.37 12.72
C ARG A 88 -10.95 10.89 13.05
N LYS A 89 -11.88 10.71 12.11
CA LYS A 89 -13.29 11.12 12.31
C LYS A 89 -14.12 10.07 13.06
N GLY A 90 -13.56 8.89 13.29
CA GLY A 90 -14.30 7.77 13.85
C GLY A 90 -15.40 7.25 12.92
N ASP A 91 -15.21 7.41 11.60
CA ASP A 91 -16.17 7.01 10.58
C ASP A 91 -16.01 5.52 10.24
N SER A 92 -16.69 4.65 11.00
CA SER A 92 -16.58 3.20 10.83
C SER A 92 -17.06 2.73 9.46
N LYS A 93 -18.14 3.32 8.95
CA LYS A 93 -18.64 2.96 7.61
C LYS A 93 -17.65 3.37 6.53
N GLY A 94 -17.10 4.57 6.63
CA GLY A 94 -16.08 5.06 5.71
C GLY A 94 -14.83 4.19 5.74
N MET A 95 -14.35 3.84 6.93
CA MET A 95 -13.19 2.94 7.07
C MET A 95 -13.44 1.59 6.39
N THR A 96 -14.62 1.02 6.57
CA THR A 96 -14.97 -0.27 5.95
C THR A 96 -14.97 -0.19 4.44
N GLU A 97 -15.62 0.82 3.87
CA GLU A 97 -15.69 1.00 2.42
C GLU A 97 -14.32 1.24 1.79
N ILE A 98 -13.50 2.05 2.42
CA ILE A 98 -12.15 2.34 1.93
C ILE A 98 -11.28 1.09 2.01
N THR A 99 -11.38 0.31 3.08
CA THR A 99 -10.61 -0.93 3.26
C THR A 99 -10.93 -1.95 2.15
N LYS A 100 -12.20 -2.07 1.78
CA LYS A 100 -12.61 -2.93 0.65
C LYS A 100 -11.96 -2.48 -0.66
N LYS A 101 -11.94 -1.18 -0.91
CA LYS A 101 -11.31 -0.62 -2.12
C LYS A 101 -9.80 -0.82 -2.11
N LEU A 102 -9.16 -0.75 -0.95
CA LEU A 102 -7.74 -1.04 -0.80
C LEU A 102 -7.43 -2.49 -1.17
N LEU A 103 -8.25 -3.42 -0.70
CA LEU A 103 -8.09 -4.84 -1.04
C LEU A 103 -8.22 -5.05 -2.56
N ASP A 104 -9.22 -4.43 -3.19
CA ASP A 104 -9.37 -4.48 -4.64
C ASP A 104 -8.13 -3.94 -5.35
N GLY A 105 -7.55 -2.86 -4.85
CA GLY A 105 -6.33 -2.26 -5.38
C GLY A 105 -5.13 -3.20 -5.28
N CYS A 106 -4.97 -3.88 -4.15
CA CYS A 106 -3.92 -4.88 -3.97
C CYS A 106 -4.00 -5.96 -5.04
N LEU A 107 -5.20 -6.49 -5.23
CA LEU A 107 -5.43 -7.57 -6.20
C LEU A 107 -5.21 -7.10 -7.64
N SER A 108 -5.73 -5.94 -8.00
CA SER A 108 -5.58 -5.39 -9.35
C SER A 108 -4.12 -5.19 -9.74
N CYS A 109 -3.33 -4.61 -8.83
CA CYS A 109 -1.91 -4.39 -9.07
C CYS A 109 -1.14 -5.71 -9.15
N HIS A 110 -1.42 -6.65 -8.25
CA HIS A 110 -0.77 -7.96 -8.23
C HIS A 110 -1.09 -8.77 -9.50
N ASN A 111 -2.32 -8.73 -9.98
CA ASN A 111 -2.69 -9.41 -11.22
C ASN A 111 -1.89 -8.90 -12.43
N LYS A 112 -1.50 -7.64 -12.40
CA LYS A 112 -0.79 -7.02 -13.52
C LYS A 112 0.73 -7.11 -13.40
N PHE A 113 1.28 -6.98 -12.20
CA PHE A 113 2.72 -6.80 -12.01
C PHE A 113 3.40 -7.91 -11.21
N ARG A 114 2.68 -8.73 -10.50
CA ARG A 114 3.26 -9.86 -9.77
C ARG A 114 3.32 -11.08 -10.69
N PRO A 115 4.50 -11.72 -10.82
CA PRO A 115 4.65 -12.91 -11.66
C PRO A 115 3.86 -14.10 -11.16
#